data_992ad6717cde8df86f377ebd0fccce42
#
_entry.id   992ad6717cde8df86f377ebd0fccce42
#
_cell.length_a   1.000
_cell.length_b   1.000
_cell.length_c   1.000
_cell.angle_alpha   90.00
_cell.angle_beta   90.00
_cell.angle_gamma   90.00
#
_symmetry.space_group_name_H-M   'P 1'
#
loop_
_entity.id
_entity.type
_entity.pdbx_description
1 polymer ?
#
loop_
_entity_poly.entity_id
_entity_poly.type
_entity_poly.pdbx_seq_one_letter_code
_entity_poly.pdbx_strand_id
1 'polypeptide(L)'
;HFSLNPILINNNSFYLSISIGVARNCKDSAVQNNLLSKAEYALRMAKKRDISILFLDENIELYNKLKENKKLIEELKNALISNNLLIYGQKLINNISKKEKYEILMRVKLEDGSILTPYSFLKEAKKAKLYLGMTRMLVKKACEYFKGKDIDFNLNLTLEDIKDQYTMDFIVNTMEKTNTAKQITFEIVESEGIESFTEVSNFIKKAKKLGCKIAIDDFGTGYSNFEYIIKLDVDYIKIDGSLIKNINTDNNLYLTVQT
;
A
#
# COMPACT_ATOMS: atom_id res chain seq x y z
N HIS A 1 -15.59 -15.30 -35.50
CA HIS A 1 -15.84 -15.06 -36.93
C HIS A 1 -15.12 -13.81 -37.42
N PHE A 2 -15.19 -12.70 -36.71
CA PHE A 2 -14.53 -11.44 -37.10
C PHE A 2 -12.99 -11.48 -36.99
N SER A 3 -12.41 -12.32 -36.15
CA SER A 3 -10.96 -12.45 -36.03
C SER A 3 -10.29 -13.20 -37.17
N LEU A 4 -11.06 -13.94 -37.96
CA LEU A 4 -10.56 -14.74 -39.13
C LEU A 4 -10.85 -14.06 -40.46
N ASN A 5 -11.76 -13.09 -40.52
CA ASN A 5 -12.16 -12.40 -41.75
C ASN A 5 -11.83 -10.91 -41.62
N PRO A 6 -10.77 -10.44 -42.28
CA PRO A 6 -10.42 -9.02 -42.25
C PRO A 6 -11.45 -8.16 -42.98
N ILE A 7 -11.65 -6.95 -42.45
CA ILE A 7 -12.37 -5.89 -43.16
C ILE A 7 -11.36 -5.20 -44.10
N LEU A 8 -11.70 -5.15 -45.40
CA LEU A 8 -10.87 -4.48 -46.39
C LEU A 8 -11.31 -3.03 -46.53
N ILE A 9 -10.41 -2.10 -46.25
CA ILE A 9 -10.62 -0.66 -46.44
C ILE A 9 -9.42 -0.12 -47.22
N ASN A 10 -9.65 0.43 -48.41
CA ASN A 10 -8.61 0.99 -49.29
C ASN A 10 -7.41 0.03 -49.47
N ASN A 11 -7.67 -1.24 -49.81
CA ASN A 11 -6.69 -2.30 -49.94
C ASN A 11 -5.88 -2.68 -48.69
N ASN A 12 -6.24 -2.16 -47.53
CA ASN A 12 -5.64 -2.57 -46.26
C ASN A 12 -6.57 -3.55 -45.50
N SER A 13 -6.01 -4.61 -44.97
CA SER A 13 -6.74 -5.62 -44.19
C SER A 13 -6.73 -5.27 -42.69
N PHE A 14 -7.91 -5.12 -42.09
CA PHE A 14 -8.08 -4.85 -40.67
C PHE A 14 -8.72 -6.07 -39.99
N TYR A 15 -8.04 -6.61 -38.98
CA TYR A 15 -8.57 -7.68 -38.13
C TYR A 15 -9.23 -7.08 -36.89
N LEU A 16 -10.50 -7.42 -36.65
CA LEU A 16 -11.24 -6.95 -35.49
C LEU A 16 -11.34 -8.02 -34.43
N SER A 17 -11.02 -7.67 -33.21
CA SER A 17 -11.38 -8.46 -32.04
C SER A 17 -12.55 -7.81 -31.28
N ILE A 18 -13.51 -8.63 -30.84
CA ILE A 18 -14.69 -8.16 -30.11
C ILE A 18 -14.72 -8.86 -28.78
N SER A 19 -14.93 -8.09 -27.71
CA SER A 19 -15.26 -8.61 -26.40
C SER A 19 -16.71 -8.26 -26.06
N ILE A 20 -17.45 -9.20 -25.50
CA ILE A 20 -18.86 -9.06 -25.15
C ILE A 20 -19.03 -9.37 -23.68
N GLY A 21 -19.65 -8.47 -22.92
CA GLY A 21 -20.11 -8.70 -21.56
C GLY A 21 -21.62 -8.95 -21.55
N VAL A 22 -22.04 -10.03 -20.92
CA VAL A 22 -23.46 -10.41 -20.82
C VAL A 22 -23.88 -10.46 -19.35
N ALA A 23 -25.00 -9.82 -19.04
CA ALA A 23 -25.66 -9.95 -17.74
C ALA A 23 -27.09 -10.45 -17.95
N ARG A 24 -27.52 -11.46 -17.18
CA ARG A 24 -28.90 -11.96 -17.19
C ARG A 24 -29.69 -11.32 -16.06
N ASN A 25 -30.97 -11.13 -16.32
CA ASN A 25 -31.92 -10.69 -15.30
C ASN A 25 -32.32 -11.90 -14.44
N CYS A 26 -31.93 -11.89 -13.16
CA CYS A 26 -32.48 -12.83 -12.18
C CYS A 26 -33.84 -12.29 -11.70
N LYS A 27 -34.81 -13.19 -11.49
CA LYS A 27 -36.20 -12.83 -11.14
C LYS A 27 -36.38 -12.08 -9.82
N ASP A 28 -35.30 -11.83 -9.05
CA ASP A 28 -35.35 -11.06 -7.81
C ASP A 28 -35.43 -9.56 -8.08
N SER A 29 -36.55 -8.97 -7.71
CA SER A 29 -36.91 -7.57 -7.98
C SER A 29 -35.97 -6.50 -7.42
N ALA A 30 -35.16 -6.81 -6.42
CA ALA A 30 -34.18 -5.91 -5.86
C ALA A 30 -32.89 -5.72 -6.73
N VAL A 31 -32.73 -6.53 -7.78
CA VAL A 31 -31.52 -6.61 -8.60
C VAL A 31 -31.69 -5.94 -9.98
N GLN A 32 -32.91 -5.51 -10.34
CA GLN A 32 -33.21 -4.95 -11.68
C GLN A 32 -32.46 -3.66 -12.00
N ASN A 33 -32.12 -2.83 -11.04
CA ASN A 33 -31.53 -1.50 -11.28
C ASN A 33 -30.05 -1.50 -11.67
N ASN A 34 -29.44 -2.67 -11.92
CA ASN A 34 -27.98 -2.73 -12.13
C ASN A 34 -27.53 -3.63 -13.30
N LEU A 35 -28.43 -4.01 -14.21
CA LEU A 35 -28.09 -4.89 -15.35
C LEU A 35 -27.02 -4.28 -16.26
N LEU A 36 -27.13 -2.99 -16.57
CA LEU A 36 -26.14 -2.29 -17.39
C LEU A 36 -24.75 -2.32 -16.74
N SER A 37 -24.67 -1.96 -15.47
CA SER A 37 -23.40 -1.98 -14.72
C SER A 37 -22.80 -3.39 -14.64
N LYS A 38 -23.64 -4.43 -14.57
CA LYS A 38 -23.19 -5.83 -14.61
C LYS A 38 -22.64 -6.21 -15.98
N ALA A 39 -23.33 -5.81 -17.06
CA ALA A 39 -22.87 -6.07 -18.43
C ALA A 39 -21.59 -5.31 -18.76
N GLU A 40 -21.48 -4.05 -18.35
CA GLU A 40 -20.25 -3.23 -18.49
C GLU A 40 -19.07 -3.85 -17.74
N TYR A 41 -19.35 -4.37 -16.56
CA TYR A 41 -18.32 -5.09 -15.79
C TYR A 41 -17.88 -6.36 -16.48
N ALA A 42 -18.83 -7.20 -16.93
CA ALA A 42 -18.52 -8.41 -17.69
C ALA A 42 -17.66 -8.08 -18.92
N LEU A 43 -18.00 -7.01 -19.66
CA LEU A 43 -17.23 -6.53 -20.80
C LEU A 43 -15.80 -6.12 -20.42
N ARG A 44 -15.63 -5.37 -19.34
CA ARG A 44 -14.31 -4.95 -18.85
C ARG A 44 -13.44 -6.14 -18.46
N MET A 45 -14.04 -7.15 -17.83
CA MET A 45 -13.35 -8.38 -17.45
C MET A 45 -13.03 -9.27 -18.65
N ALA A 46 -13.93 -9.33 -19.64
CA ALA A 46 -13.69 -10.03 -20.90
C ALA A 46 -12.45 -9.45 -21.61
N LYS A 47 -12.37 -8.12 -21.73
CA LYS A 47 -11.20 -7.42 -22.28
C LYS A 47 -9.92 -7.68 -21.48
N LYS A 48 -9.97 -7.62 -20.14
CA LYS A 48 -8.80 -7.83 -19.27
C LYS A 48 -8.26 -9.27 -19.34
N ARG A 49 -9.13 -10.26 -19.58
CA ARG A 49 -8.78 -11.69 -19.64
C ARG A 49 -8.58 -12.18 -21.08
N ASP A 50 -8.70 -11.29 -22.06
CA ASP A 50 -8.62 -11.60 -23.49
C ASP A 50 -9.58 -12.73 -23.91
N ILE A 51 -10.83 -12.67 -23.40
CA ILE A 51 -11.88 -13.61 -23.77
C ILE A 51 -12.99 -12.91 -24.55
N SER A 52 -13.55 -13.62 -25.53
CA SER A 52 -14.53 -13.04 -26.44
C SER A 52 -15.88 -12.76 -25.78
N ILE A 53 -16.34 -13.59 -24.85
CA ILE A 53 -17.64 -13.46 -24.18
C ILE A 53 -17.51 -13.82 -22.69
N LEU A 54 -18.01 -12.96 -21.80
CA LEU A 54 -18.14 -13.24 -20.39
C LEU A 54 -19.57 -13.04 -19.92
N PHE A 55 -20.13 -14.09 -19.30
CA PHE A 55 -21.42 -14.04 -18.63
C PHE A 55 -21.22 -13.74 -17.14
N LEU A 56 -21.99 -12.79 -16.61
CA LEU A 56 -21.88 -12.42 -15.18
C LEU A 56 -22.73 -13.28 -14.25
N ASP A 57 -23.58 -14.15 -14.76
CA ASP A 57 -24.47 -15.01 -13.95
C ASP A 57 -23.70 -15.91 -12.97
N GLU A 58 -22.46 -16.27 -13.31
CA GLU A 58 -21.62 -17.19 -12.53
C GLU A 58 -20.67 -16.47 -11.55
N ASN A 59 -20.64 -15.11 -11.55
CA ASN A 59 -19.68 -14.33 -10.76
C ASN A 59 -20.36 -13.25 -9.90
N ILE A 60 -21.45 -13.59 -9.22
CA ILE A 60 -22.13 -12.69 -8.27
C ILE A 60 -21.15 -12.23 -7.17
N GLU A 61 -20.28 -13.11 -6.68
CA GLU A 61 -19.25 -12.77 -5.70
C GLU A 61 -18.31 -11.67 -6.18
N LEU A 62 -17.88 -11.73 -7.43
CA LEU A 62 -16.98 -10.75 -7.99
C LEU A 62 -17.65 -9.37 -8.17
N TYR A 63 -18.94 -9.36 -8.55
CA TYR A 63 -19.74 -8.15 -8.62
C TYR A 63 -19.95 -7.52 -7.24
N ASN A 64 -20.27 -8.34 -6.23
CA ASN A 64 -20.44 -7.88 -4.86
C ASN A 64 -19.13 -7.29 -4.32
N LYS A 65 -18.02 -7.96 -4.56
CA LYS A 65 -16.68 -7.47 -4.18
C LYS A 65 -16.35 -6.11 -4.79
N LEU A 66 -16.77 -5.84 -6.02
CA LEU A 66 -16.57 -4.52 -6.63
C LEU A 66 -17.46 -3.45 -6.05
N LYS A 67 -18.72 -3.80 -5.73
CA LYS A 67 -19.63 -2.88 -5.06
C LYS A 67 -19.09 -2.52 -3.68
N GLU A 68 -18.58 -3.50 -2.95
CA GLU A 68 -17.90 -3.30 -1.66
C GLU A 68 -16.64 -2.43 -1.80
N ASN A 69 -15.80 -2.70 -2.81
CA ASN A 69 -14.60 -1.89 -3.06
C ASN A 69 -14.97 -0.44 -3.43
N LYS A 70 -16.02 -0.22 -4.22
CA LYS A 70 -16.50 1.12 -4.57
C LYS A 70 -16.98 1.87 -3.32
N LYS A 71 -17.79 1.20 -2.49
CA LYS A 71 -18.24 1.73 -1.21
C LYS A 71 -17.05 2.09 -0.31
N LEU A 72 -16.11 1.17 -0.15
CA LEU A 72 -14.89 1.40 0.63
C LEU A 72 -14.11 2.64 0.14
N ILE A 73 -13.95 2.81 -1.18
CA ILE A 73 -13.26 3.99 -1.73
C ILE A 73 -14.01 5.29 -1.40
N GLU A 74 -15.33 5.29 -1.46
CA GLU A 74 -16.14 6.44 -1.06
C GLU A 74 -16.00 6.75 0.44
N GLU A 75 -16.06 5.73 1.28
CA GLU A 75 -15.84 5.85 2.73
C GLU A 75 -14.44 6.37 3.06
N LEU A 76 -13.40 5.89 2.36
CA LEU A 76 -12.04 6.38 2.52
C LEU A 76 -11.91 7.87 2.12
N LYS A 77 -12.54 8.30 1.03
CA LYS A 77 -12.56 9.72 0.62
C LYS A 77 -13.24 10.58 1.68
N ASN A 78 -14.39 10.16 2.18
CA ASN A 78 -15.11 10.87 3.24
C ASN A 78 -14.28 10.95 4.52
N ALA A 79 -13.62 9.87 4.90
CA ALA A 79 -12.76 9.85 6.07
C ALA A 79 -11.55 10.80 5.93
N LEU A 80 -10.96 10.92 4.74
CA LEU A 80 -9.90 11.89 4.48
C LEU A 80 -10.39 13.33 4.56
N ILE A 81 -11.54 13.64 3.94
CA ILE A 81 -12.15 14.97 3.98
C ILE A 81 -12.49 15.37 5.42
N SER A 82 -13.04 14.43 6.20
CA SER A 82 -13.44 14.64 7.61
C SER A 82 -12.27 14.52 8.60
N ASN A 83 -11.02 14.38 8.12
CA ASN A 83 -9.83 14.22 8.97
C ASN A 83 -9.87 13.01 9.92
N ASN A 84 -10.59 11.95 9.54
CA ASN A 84 -10.80 10.71 10.30
C ASN A 84 -9.71 9.65 10.11
N LEU A 85 -8.56 10.02 9.54
CA LEU A 85 -7.36 9.20 9.62
C LEU A 85 -6.79 9.31 11.04
N LEU A 86 -6.64 8.17 11.71
CA LEU A 86 -6.12 8.08 13.07
C LEU A 86 -4.68 7.56 13.06
N ILE A 87 -3.91 7.95 14.07
CA ILE A 87 -2.60 7.38 14.36
C ILE A 87 -2.71 6.47 15.58
N TYR A 88 -2.26 5.22 15.44
CA TYR A 88 -2.12 4.29 16.55
C TYR A 88 -0.63 4.07 16.78
N GLY A 89 -0.21 3.98 18.05
CA GLY A 89 1.16 3.72 18.44
C GLY A 89 1.32 2.31 18.98
N GLN A 90 2.16 1.50 18.35
CA GLN A 90 2.62 0.24 18.93
C GLN A 90 3.96 0.47 19.61
N LYS A 91 4.03 0.20 20.92
CA LYS A 91 5.25 0.43 21.69
C LYS A 91 6.36 -0.52 21.26
N LEU A 92 7.54 0.02 20.98
CA LEU A 92 8.78 -0.71 20.74
C LEU A 92 9.62 -0.68 22.02
N ILE A 93 10.05 -1.84 22.46
CA ILE A 93 10.87 -1.97 23.67
C ILE A 93 12.34 -1.98 23.27
N ASN A 94 13.11 -1.03 23.81
CA ASN A 94 14.54 -1.04 23.66
C ASN A 94 15.18 -1.63 24.93
N ASN A 95 15.86 -2.77 24.76
CA ASN A 95 16.50 -3.47 25.86
C ASN A 95 17.74 -2.75 26.41
N ILE A 96 18.28 -1.77 25.69
CA ILE A 96 19.53 -1.07 26.04
C ILE A 96 19.22 0.34 26.56
N SER A 97 18.40 1.11 25.84
CA SER A 97 17.99 2.45 26.23
C SER A 97 16.60 2.43 26.87
N LYS A 98 16.37 3.33 27.83
CA LYS A 98 15.04 3.48 28.45
C LYS A 98 14.12 4.42 27.65
N LYS A 99 14.57 4.93 26.51
CA LYS A 99 13.82 5.90 25.70
C LYS A 99 12.58 5.22 25.09
N GLU A 100 11.45 5.88 25.21
CA GLU A 100 10.22 5.38 24.61
C GLU A 100 10.25 5.54 23.08
N LYS A 101 9.79 4.51 22.40
CA LYS A 101 9.68 4.48 20.95
C LYS A 101 8.39 3.79 20.53
N TYR A 102 7.75 4.29 19.49
CA TYR A 102 6.50 3.73 18.97
C TYR A 102 6.57 3.57 17.45
N GLU A 103 6.05 2.48 16.94
CA GLU A 103 5.70 2.37 15.52
C GLU A 103 4.32 2.98 15.31
N ILE A 104 4.21 3.91 14.36
CA ILE A 104 2.97 4.63 14.06
C ILE A 104 2.23 3.92 12.95
N LEU A 105 1.07 3.42 13.30
CA LEU A 105 0.22 2.62 12.43
C LEU A 105 -1.03 3.40 12.04
N MET A 106 -1.23 3.52 10.75
CA MET A 106 -2.42 4.17 10.18
C MET A 106 -3.69 3.41 10.52
N ARG A 107 -4.75 4.13 10.87
CA ARG A 107 -6.11 3.61 11.00
C ARG A 107 -7.08 4.59 10.36
N VAL A 108 -8.17 4.10 9.82
CA VAL A 108 -9.24 4.95 9.27
C VAL A 108 -10.52 4.68 10.05
N LYS A 109 -11.11 5.73 10.62
CA LYS A 109 -12.40 5.65 11.29
C LYS A 109 -13.50 5.98 10.28
N LEU A 110 -14.43 5.06 10.08
CA LEU A 110 -15.59 5.23 9.22
C LEU A 110 -16.72 5.97 9.93
N GLU A 111 -17.75 6.37 9.17
CA GLU A 111 -18.91 7.10 9.69
C GLU A 111 -19.73 6.27 10.69
N ASP A 112 -19.78 4.95 10.52
CA ASP A 112 -20.42 4.01 11.46
C ASP A 112 -19.61 3.78 12.74
N GLY A 113 -18.45 4.42 12.88
CA GLY A 113 -17.55 4.30 14.02
C GLY A 113 -16.57 3.14 13.93
N SER A 114 -16.67 2.26 12.94
CA SER A 114 -15.71 1.17 12.72
C SER A 114 -14.33 1.69 12.37
N ILE A 115 -13.29 0.92 12.72
CA ILE A 115 -11.89 1.29 12.49
C ILE A 115 -11.25 0.28 11.55
N LEU A 116 -10.81 0.78 10.40
CA LEU A 116 -10.12 -0.01 9.40
C LEU A 116 -8.61 -0.04 9.65
N THR A 117 -8.02 -1.23 9.43
CA THR A 117 -6.56 -1.42 9.42
C THR A 117 -6.01 -1.31 7.99
N PRO A 118 -4.71 -1.03 7.78
CA PRO A 118 -4.10 -0.93 6.46
C PRO A 118 -4.37 -2.14 5.58
N TYR A 119 -4.34 -3.34 6.16
CA TYR A 119 -4.60 -4.58 5.44
C TYR A 119 -5.95 -4.57 4.69
N SER A 120 -6.98 -3.98 5.27
CA SER A 120 -8.34 -3.95 4.69
C SER A 120 -8.53 -2.90 3.60
N PHE A 121 -7.74 -1.82 3.56
CA PHE A 121 -7.99 -0.69 2.65
C PHE A 121 -6.82 -0.29 1.75
N LEU A 122 -5.58 -0.63 2.11
CA LEU A 122 -4.39 -0.08 1.46
C LEU A 122 -4.35 -0.34 -0.04
N LYS A 123 -4.69 -1.56 -0.45
CA LYS A 123 -4.75 -1.97 -1.85
C LYS A 123 -5.72 -1.13 -2.67
N GLU A 124 -6.91 -0.88 -2.12
CA GLU A 124 -7.94 -0.11 -2.81
C GLU A 124 -7.63 1.40 -2.76
N ALA A 125 -7.03 1.88 -1.66
CA ALA A 125 -6.53 3.25 -1.55
C ALA A 125 -5.45 3.57 -2.60
N LYS A 126 -4.49 2.67 -2.83
CA LYS A 126 -3.47 2.80 -3.89
C LYS A 126 -4.12 2.84 -5.28
N LYS A 127 -5.04 1.92 -5.60
CA LYS A 127 -5.78 1.93 -6.88
C LYS A 127 -6.58 3.20 -7.11
N ALA A 128 -7.15 3.76 -6.05
CA ALA A 128 -7.94 5.00 -6.09
C ALA A 128 -7.09 6.27 -6.02
N LYS A 129 -5.74 6.14 -5.97
CA LYS A 129 -4.77 7.25 -5.84
C LYS A 129 -4.98 8.11 -4.58
N LEU A 130 -5.49 7.50 -3.51
CA LEU A 130 -5.69 8.16 -2.22
C LEU A 130 -4.48 8.00 -1.30
N TYR A 131 -3.67 6.97 -1.53
CA TYR A 131 -2.59 6.52 -0.65
C TYR A 131 -1.61 7.63 -0.28
N LEU A 132 -1.05 8.34 -1.26
CA LEU A 132 -0.09 9.43 -1.01
C LEU A 132 -0.68 10.56 -0.14
N GLY A 133 -1.97 10.87 -0.31
CA GLY A 133 -2.70 11.80 0.56
C GLY A 133 -2.81 11.30 1.99
N MET A 134 -3.04 9.99 2.16
CA MET A 134 -3.10 9.33 3.47
C MET A 134 -1.74 9.35 4.17
N THR A 135 -0.65 9.06 3.45
CA THR A 135 0.72 9.14 3.99
C THR A 135 1.02 10.56 4.49
N ARG A 136 0.75 11.58 3.69
CA ARG A 136 0.96 12.98 4.11
C ARG A 136 0.18 13.34 5.37
N MET A 137 -1.08 12.90 5.46
CA MET A 137 -1.91 13.13 6.65
C MET A 137 -1.37 12.39 7.87
N LEU A 138 -0.92 11.12 7.70
CA LEU A 138 -0.29 10.34 8.77
C LEU A 138 0.95 11.04 9.32
N VAL A 139 1.88 11.42 8.42
CA VAL A 139 3.12 12.11 8.80
C VAL A 139 2.82 13.40 9.53
N LYS A 140 1.90 14.22 9.01
CA LYS A 140 1.51 15.47 9.67
C LYS A 140 1.01 15.21 11.08
N LYS A 141 0.05 14.31 11.25
CA LYS A 141 -0.52 14.00 12.57
C LYS A 141 0.52 13.44 13.55
N ALA A 142 1.39 12.54 13.08
CA ALA A 142 2.45 12.00 13.91
C ALA A 142 3.44 13.09 14.34
N CYS A 143 3.97 13.88 13.42
CA CYS A 143 4.90 14.95 13.74
C CYS A 143 4.28 15.99 14.68
N GLU A 144 3.02 16.39 14.48
CA GLU A 144 2.31 17.31 15.36
C GLU A 144 2.11 16.72 16.76
N TYR A 145 1.77 15.43 16.85
CA TYR A 145 1.57 14.75 18.14
C TYR A 145 2.86 14.62 18.96
N PHE A 146 3.99 14.29 18.31
CA PHE A 146 5.27 14.08 18.98
C PHE A 146 6.11 15.35 19.14
N LYS A 147 5.70 16.46 18.55
CA LYS A 147 6.36 17.76 18.71
C LYS A 147 6.59 18.10 20.19
N GLY A 148 7.84 18.35 20.53
CA GLY A 148 8.24 18.74 21.91
C GLY A 148 8.23 17.61 22.93
N LYS A 149 7.99 16.36 22.53
CA LYS A 149 8.08 15.17 23.40
C LYS A 149 9.44 14.49 23.19
N ASP A 150 10.01 13.94 24.25
CA ASP A 150 11.22 13.10 24.12
C ASP A 150 10.85 11.63 23.85
N ILE A 151 10.18 11.40 22.73
CA ILE A 151 9.68 10.10 22.30
C ILE A 151 10.07 9.91 20.84
N ASP A 152 10.71 8.79 20.52
CA ASP A 152 11.02 8.42 19.15
C ASP A 152 9.85 7.67 18.50
N PHE A 153 9.70 7.79 17.19
CA PHE A 153 8.66 7.07 16.47
C PHE A 153 9.07 6.64 15.07
N ASN A 154 8.50 5.51 14.64
CA ASN A 154 8.72 4.94 13.33
C ASN A 154 7.56 5.25 12.41
N LEU A 155 7.86 5.51 11.14
CA LEU A 155 6.89 5.75 10.06
C LEU A 155 7.22 4.85 8.88
N ASN A 156 6.25 4.08 8.44
CA ASN A 156 6.36 3.27 7.24
C ASN A 156 6.28 4.14 5.99
N LEU A 157 7.23 3.99 5.07
CA LEU A 157 7.23 4.59 3.75
C LEU A 157 7.36 3.51 2.68
N THR A 158 6.62 3.68 1.59
CA THR A 158 6.76 2.85 0.40
C THR A 158 7.57 3.55 -0.68
N LEU A 159 8.01 2.78 -1.68
CA LEU A 159 8.65 3.32 -2.86
C LEU A 159 7.77 4.35 -3.61
N GLU A 160 6.44 4.20 -3.57
CA GLU A 160 5.49 5.16 -4.14
C GLU A 160 5.60 6.52 -3.45
N ASP A 161 5.72 6.54 -2.11
CA ASP A 161 5.95 7.77 -1.33
C ASP A 161 7.29 8.41 -1.68
N ILE A 162 8.37 7.61 -1.74
CA ILE A 162 9.74 8.06 -2.01
C ILE A 162 9.86 8.67 -3.42
N LYS A 163 9.17 8.13 -4.42
CA LYS A 163 9.18 8.62 -5.80
C LYS A 163 8.31 9.86 -6.02
N ASP A 164 7.33 10.12 -5.16
CA ASP A 164 6.47 11.29 -5.27
C ASP A 164 7.13 12.53 -4.65
N GLN A 165 7.67 13.41 -5.49
CA GLN A 165 8.39 14.60 -5.05
C GLN A 165 7.54 15.50 -4.14
N TYR A 166 6.23 15.65 -4.44
CA TYR A 166 5.34 16.46 -3.62
C TYR A 166 5.16 15.87 -2.21
N THR A 167 5.04 14.56 -2.09
CA THR A 167 4.97 13.89 -0.79
C THR A 167 6.27 14.04 -0.02
N MET A 168 7.42 13.89 -0.68
CA MET A 168 8.72 14.05 -0.05
C MET A 168 8.96 15.48 0.46
N ASP A 169 8.64 16.48 -0.35
CA ASP A 169 8.76 17.89 0.06
C ASP A 169 7.82 18.19 1.23
N PHE A 170 6.60 17.64 1.22
CA PHE A 170 5.65 17.78 2.32
C PHE A 170 6.20 17.16 3.62
N ILE A 171 6.80 15.96 3.56
CA ILE A 171 7.41 15.27 4.70
C ILE A 171 8.54 16.12 5.29
N VAL A 172 9.48 16.58 4.44
CA VAL A 172 10.61 17.42 4.87
C VAL A 172 10.11 18.70 5.55
N ASN A 173 9.23 19.43 4.90
CA ASN A 173 8.67 20.67 5.44
C ASN A 173 7.92 20.45 6.78
N THR A 174 7.23 19.30 6.92
CA THR A 174 6.51 18.95 8.15
C THR A 174 7.50 18.69 9.28
N MET A 175 8.54 17.91 9.03
CA MET A 175 9.60 17.60 10.01
C MET A 175 10.33 18.85 10.48
N GLU A 176 10.67 19.77 9.58
CA GLU A 176 11.30 21.04 9.89
C GLU A 176 10.41 21.92 10.77
N LYS A 177 9.13 22.12 10.39
CA LYS A 177 8.17 22.93 11.14
C LYS A 177 7.89 22.40 12.54
N THR A 178 7.97 21.09 12.72
CA THR A 178 7.72 20.44 14.02
C THR A 178 8.98 20.16 14.81
N ASN A 179 10.16 20.28 14.18
CA ASN A 179 11.46 19.90 14.74
C ASN A 179 11.51 18.43 15.23
N THR A 180 10.93 17.51 14.44
CA THR A 180 10.80 16.10 14.82
C THR A 180 11.74 15.17 14.05
N ALA A 181 12.54 15.66 13.09
CA ALA A 181 13.38 14.82 12.24
C ALA A 181 14.24 13.82 13.02
N LYS A 182 14.87 14.25 14.12
CA LYS A 182 15.74 13.40 14.96
C LYS A 182 14.99 12.31 15.74
N GLN A 183 13.68 12.42 15.86
CA GLN A 183 12.82 11.45 16.54
C GLN A 183 12.33 10.35 15.58
N ILE A 184 12.42 10.60 14.25
CA ILE A 184 11.83 9.73 13.25
C ILE A 184 12.81 8.64 12.81
N THR A 185 12.30 7.40 12.75
CA THR A 185 12.88 6.31 11.98
C THR A 185 11.92 5.99 10.84
N PHE A 186 12.37 6.10 9.60
CA PHE A 186 11.60 5.62 8.47
C PHE A 186 11.83 4.13 8.25
N GLU A 187 10.75 3.38 8.09
CA GLU A 187 10.77 1.94 7.80
C GLU A 187 10.47 1.72 6.31
N ILE A 188 11.32 0.97 5.64
CA ILE A 188 11.21 0.65 4.20
C ILE A 188 11.25 -0.86 4.09
N VAL A 189 10.31 -1.45 3.36
CA VAL A 189 10.26 -2.90 3.13
C VAL A 189 11.48 -3.35 2.30
N GLU A 190 12.10 -4.48 2.68
CA GLU A 190 13.31 -5.00 2.04
C GLU A 190 13.20 -5.09 0.52
N SER A 191 12.11 -5.65 0.00
CA SER A 191 11.90 -5.83 -1.44
C SER A 191 11.91 -4.50 -2.22
N GLU A 192 11.32 -3.44 -1.66
CA GLU A 192 11.30 -2.11 -2.28
C GLU A 192 12.70 -1.48 -2.33
N GLY A 193 13.54 -1.74 -1.31
CA GLY A 193 14.91 -1.28 -1.26
C GLY A 193 15.79 -1.90 -2.35
N ILE A 194 15.56 -3.17 -2.68
CA ILE A 194 16.30 -3.90 -3.72
C ILE A 194 15.86 -3.46 -5.12
N GLU A 195 14.56 -3.40 -5.38
CA GLU A 195 13.99 -3.08 -6.70
C GLU A 195 14.32 -1.67 -7.20
N SER A 196 14.51 -0.72 -6.30
CA SER A 196 14.73 0.70 -6.61
C SER A 196 15.87 1.32 -5.79
N PHE A 197 17.01 0.65 -5.80
CA PHE A 197 18.17 0.99 -4.98
C PHE A 197 18.59 2.47 -5.08
N THR A 198 18.63 3.03 -6.28
CA THR A 198 19.10 4.41 -6.50
C THR A 198 18.18 5.42 -5.82
N GLU A 199 16.86 5.28 -5.99
CA GLU A 199 15.87 6.17 -5.41
C GLU A 199 15.87 6.07 -3.89
N VAL A 200 15.87 4.84 -3.36
CA VAL A 200 15.91 4.59 -1.91
C VAL A 200 17.21 5.09 -1.29
N SER A 201 18.37 4.83 -1.91
CA SER A 201 19.66 5.34 -1.43
C SER A 201 19.69 6.87 -1.39
N ASN A 202 19.15 7.54 -2.42
CA ASN A 202 19.08 9.00 -2.44
C ASN A 202 18.16 9.54 -1.35
N PHE A 203 17.03 8.88 -1.11
CA PHE A 203 16.14 9.21 -0.01
C PHE A 203 16.84 9.06 1.35
N ILE A 204 17.49 7.92 1.60
CA ILE A 204 18.21 7.64 2.85
C ILE A 204 19.24 8.73 3.14
N LYS A 205 20.05 9.10 2.14
CA LYS A 205 21.04 10.17 2.29
C LYS A 205 20.42 11.52 2.68
N LYS A 206 19.26 11.86 2.10
CA LYS A 206 18.52 13.08 2.44
C LYS A 206 17.95 13.02 3.85
N ALA A 207 17.29 11.91 4.21
CA ALA A 207 16.70 11.72 5.53
C ALA A 207 17.75 11.75 6.65
N LYS A 208 18.90 11.08 6.46
CA LYS A 208 20.00 11.09 7.43
C LYS A 208 20.62 12.49 7.60
N LYS A 209 20.72 13.30 6.55
CA LYS A 209 21.17 14.71 6.66
C LYS A 209 20.25 15.55 7.55
N LEU A 210 18.95 15.22 7.61
CA LEU A 210 17.99 15.86 8.51
C LEU A 210 18.03 15.29 9.93
N GLY A 211 18.78 14.21 10.16
CA GLY A 211 18.92 13.53 11.44
C GLY A 211 17.94 12.38 11.66
N CYS A 212 17.18 11.97 10.63
CA CYS A 212 16.32 10.80 10.69
C CYS A 212 17.15 9.50 10.71
N LYS A 213 16.56 8.46 11.26
CA LYS A 213 17.06 7.08 11.20
C LYS A 213 16.31 6.28 10.17
N ILE A 214 16.91 5.18 9.72
CA ILE A 214 16.35 4.29 8.70
C ILE A 214 16.30 2.87 9.24
N ALA A 215 15.20 2.18 9.01
CA ALA A 215 15.04 0.76 9.27
C ALA A 215 14.63 0.04 7.98
N ILE A 216 15.19 -1.14 7.75
CA ILE A 216 14.64 -2.08 6.76
C ILE A 216 13.66 -2.99 7.47
N ASP A 217 12.45 -3.10 6.93
CA ASP A 217 11.37 -3.93 7.47
C ASP A 217 11.19 -5.22 6.66
N ASP A 218 10.54 -6.21 7.29
CA ASP A 218 10.24 -7.54 6.74
C ASP A 218 11.50 -8.30 6.25
N PHE A 219 12.67 -8.05 6.89
CA PHE A 219 13.92 -8.67 6.49
C PHE A 219 13.87 -10.19 6.60
N GLY A 220 14.27 -10.85 5.50
CA GLY A 220 14.36 -12.31 5.41
C GLY A 220 13.14 -12.98 4.77
N THR A 221 12.15 -12.23 4.30
CA THR A 221 10.99 -12.80 3.56
C THR A 221 11.25 -13.01 2.08
N GLY A 222 12.36 -12.47 1.55
CA GLY A 222 12.72 -12.52 0.14
C GLY A 222 14.13 -13.06 -0.10
N TYR A 223 14.69 -12.76 -1.25
CA TYR A 223 16.09 -13.03 -1.57
C TYR A 223 16.96 -11.95 -0.90
N SER A 224 17.16 -12.09 0.41
CA SER A 224 17.96 -11.15 1.19
C SER A 224 19.37 -11.01 0.61
N ASN A 225 19.65 -9.85 0.06
CA ASN A 225 20.99 -9.53 -0.41
C ASN A 225 21.66 -8.58 0.59
N PHE A 226 22.44 -9.14 1.52
CA PHE A 226 23.17 -8.40 2.53
C PHE A 226 24.06 -7.29 1.96
N GLU A 227 24.59 -7.46 0.75
CA GLU A 227 25.39 -6.44 0.08
C GLU A 227 24.60 -5.13 -0.15
N TYR A 228 23.31 -5.23 -0.49
CA TYR A 228 22.45 -4.05 -0.66
C TYR A 228 22.20 -3.34 0.67
N ILE A 229 21.93 -4.09 1.74
CA ILE A 229 21.67 -3.51 3.06
C ILE A 229 22.90 -2.75 3.57
N ILE A 230 24.09 -3.34 3.43
CA ILE A 230 25.36 -2.69 3.80
C ILE A 230 25.54 -1.38 3.01
N LYS A 231 25.22 -1.39 1.70
CA LYS A 231 25.33 -0.21 0.84
C LYS A 231 24.29 0.87 1.13
N LEU A 232 23.12 0.51 1.70
CA LEU A 232 22.06 1.47 2.03
C LEU A 232 22.33 2.29 3.28
N ASP A 233 23.34 1.91 4.10
CA ASP A 233 23.69 2.62 5.35
C ASP A 233 22.47 2.80 6.28
N VAL A 234 21.81 1.69 6.61
CA VAL A 234 20.63 1.68 7.49
C VAL A 234 21.03 1.61 8.96
N ASP A 235 20.16 2.11 9.85
CA ASP A 235 20.41 2.13 11.30
C ASP A 235 19.84 0.89 12.01
N TYR A 236 18.80 0.28 11.44
CA TYR A 236 18.11 -0.88 12.00
C TYR A 236 17.68 -1.86 10.92
N ILE A 237 17.62 -3.13 11.31
CA ILE A 237 16.99 -4.21 10.54
C ILE A 237 15.89 -4.81 11.42
N LYS A 238 14.65 -4.88 10.92
CA LYS A 238 13.53 -5.55 11.56
C LYS A 238 13.38 -6.93 10.94
N ILE A 239 13.69 -7.95 11.71
CA ILE A 239 13.58 -9.35 11.26
C ILE A 239 12.10 -9.74 11.20
N ASP A 240 11.66 -10.28 10.06
CA ASP A 240 10.27 -10.70 9.90
C ASP A 240 9.86 -11.77 10.92
N GLY A 241 8.61 -11.68 11.36
CA GLY A 241 8.05 -12.58 12.35
C GLY A 241 8.04 -14.04 11.91
N SER A 242 8.03 -14.35 10.61
CA SER A 242 8.09 -15.74 10.11
C SER A 242 9.39 -16.44 10.45
N LEU A 243 10.51 -15.70 10.49
CA LEU A 243 11.81 -16.21 10.90
C LEU A 243 11.91 -16.44 12.41
N ILE A 244 11.17 -15.65 13.21
CA ILE A 244 11.23 -15.72 14.67
C ILE A 244 10.24 -16.70 15.27
N LYS A 245 9.06 -16.85 14.65
CA LYS A 245 7.93 -17.61 15.21
C LYS A 245 8.28 -19.04 15.64
N ASN A 246 9.15 -19.73 14.91
CA ASN A 246 9.54 -21.12 15.16
C ASN A 246 11.04 -21.27 15.43
N ILE A 247 11.73 -20.21 15.79
CA ILE A 247 13.21 -20.20 15.96
C ILE A 247 13.71 -21.21 17.01
N ASN A 248 12.90 -21.52 18.01
CA ASN A 248 13.25 -22.48 19.06
C ASN A 248 13.14 -23.95 18.62
N THR A 249 12.44 -24.23 17.53
CA THR A 249 12.15 -25.59 17.05
C THR A 249 12.77 -25.91 15.69
N ASP A 250 13.15 -24.87 14.94
CA ASP A 250 13.75 -24.99 13.61
C ASP A 250 15.19 -24.46 13.64
N ASN A 251 16.14 -25.39 13.55
CA ASN A 251 17.57 -25.07 13.59
C ASN A 251 18.04 -24.23 12.39
N ASN A 252 17.38 -24.35 11.24
CA ASN A 252 17.72 -23.55 10.07
C ASN A 252 17.32 -22.08 10.29
N LEU A 253 16.14 -21.84 10.88
CA LEU A 253 15.70 -20.47 11.26
C LEU A 253 16.64 -19.87 12.31
N TYR A 254 17.04 -20.67 13.30
CA TYR A 254 18.00 -20.22 14.32
C TYR A 254 19.33 -19.79 13.70
N LEU A 255 19.91 -20.61 12.83
CA LEU A 255 21.16 -20.29 12.13
C LEU A 255 21.02 -19.07 11.21
N THR A 256 19.88 -18.95 10.51
CA THR A 256 19.63 -17.80 9.62
C THR A 256 19.59 -16.47 10.40
N VAL A 257 19.02 -16.46 11.60
CA VAL A 257 18.94 -15.25 12.43
C VAL A 257 20.25 -14.96 13.16
N GLN A 258 21.08 -16.00 13.39
CA GLN A 258 22.37 -15.86 14.06
C GLN A 258 23.46 -15.30 13.14
N THR A 259 23.35 -15.47 11.80
CA THR A 259 24.28 -14.95 10.81
C THR A 259 24.13 -13.46 10.58
#